data_fe4c1eac459b08aacc02bd529db5c9e5
#
_entry.id   fe4c1eac459b08aacc02bd529db5c9e5
#
_cell.length_a   1.000
_cell.length_b   1.000
_cell.length_c   1.000
_cell.angle_alpha   90.00
_cell.angle_beta   90.00
_cell.angle_gamma   90.00
#
_symmetry.space_group_name_H-M   'P 1'
#
loop_
_entity.id
_entity.type
_entity.pdbx_description
1 polymer ?
#
loop_
_entity_poly.entity_id
_entity_poly.type
_entity_poly.pdbx_seq_one_letter_code
_entity_poly.pdbx_strand_id
1 'polypeptide(L)'
;MRYRRNYQPGGTYFFTVNLQDRKKSLLVEHIDLLRGAVRWVKMHKPFYIDAWVVLPDHMHAVLTLPKGDSDYSGRWREIKKPFSKGLPKNEYLSLARVNKNERGIWQRRFWEHTIVDERDYWHHVNYVHFNPLKHGLVERVIDWPYSSFHKAVASGIYSRNWCGE
;
A
#
# COMPACT_ATOMS: atom_id res chain seq x y z
N MET A 1 -19.58 -11.10 -11.02
CA MET A 1 -18.47 -10.74 -11.91
C MET A 1 -17.14 -11.28 -11.36
N ARG A 2 -16.50 -12.12 -12.13
CA ARG A 2 -15.22 -12.69 -11.70
C ARG A 2 -14.11 -11.67 -11.93
N TYR A 3 -13.52 -11.13 -10.86
CA TYR A 3 -12.40 -10.22 -10.93
C TYR A 3 -11.18 -10.92 -11.52
N ARG A 4 -10.60 -10.37 -12.58
CA ARG A 4 -9.38 -10.87 -13.20
C ARG A 4 -8.24 -9.88 -13.00
N ARG A 5 -7.12 -10.36 -12.47
CA ARG A 5 -5.93 -9.53 -12.34
C ARG A 5 -5.29 -9.31 -13.71
N ASN A 6 -4.78 -8.09 -13.90
CA ASN A 6 -4.02 -7.73 -15.08
C ASN A 6 -2.53 -7.74 -14.75
N TYR A 7 -1.79 -8.61 -15.41
CA TYR A 7 -0.35 -8.75 -15.23
C TYR A 7 0.37 -8.25 -16.48
N GLN A 8 0.86 -7.01 -16.43
CA GLN A 8 1.61 -6.39 -17.51
C GLN A 8 3.10 -6.33 -17.11
N PRO A 9 4.01 -7.08 -17.80
CA PRO A 9 5.43 -7.07 -17.46
C PRO A 9 6.03 -5.66 -17.48
N GLY A 10 6.78 -5.30 -16.43
CA GLY A 10 7.37 -3.97 -16.30
C GLY A 10 6.37 -2.85 -16.11
N GLY A 11 5.11 -3.18 -15.80
CA GLY A 11 4.04 -2.19 -15.68
C GLY A 11 4.11 -1.38 -14.39
N THR A 12 3.33 -0.29 -14.40
CA THR A 12 3.06 0.54 -13.23
C THR A 12 1.62 0.30 -12.79
N TYR A 13 1.44 0.12 -11.49
CA TYR A 13 0.14 -0.26 -10.92
C TYR A 13 -0.19 0.58 -9.70
N PHE A 14 -1.47 0.89 -9.53
CA PHE A 14 -2.03 1.41 -8.30
C PHE A 14 -2.65 0.27 -7.49
N PHE A 15 -2.44 0.28 -6.17
CA PHE A 15 -2.95 -0.73 -5.26
C PHE A 15 -3.68 -0.12 -4.08
N THR A 16 -4.72 -0.82 -3.61
CA THR A 16 -5.34 -0.61 -2.31
C THR A 16 -5.29 -1.92 -1.53
N VAL A 17 -4.68 -1.89 -0.35
CA VAL A 17 -4.46 -3.07 0.49
C VAL A 17 -5.05 -2.79 1.87
N ASN A 18 -6.03 -3.61 2.28
CA ASN A 18 -6.84 -3.35 3.46
C ASN A 18 -6.62 -4.37 4.56
N LEU A 19 -6.65 -3.90 5.82
CA LEU A 19 -6.83 -4.78 6.96
C LEU A 19 -8.22 -5.42 6.92
N GLN A 20 -8.34 -6.61 7.51
CA GLN A 20 -9.63 -7.29 7.67
C GLN A 20 -10.54 -6.51 8.62
N ASP A 21 -10.01 -6.09 9.76
CA ASP A 21 -10.75 -5.26 10.72
C ASP A 21 -10.40 -3.78 10.48
N ARG A 22 -11.33 -3.06 9.85
CA ARG A 22 -11.17 -1.66 9.46
C ARG A 22 -11.24 -0.69 10.65
N LYS A 23 -11.59 -1.17 11.83
CA LYS A 23 -11.63 -0.38 13.06
C LYS A 23 -10.28 -0.32 13.78
N LYS A 24 -9.36 -1.20 13.43
CA LYS A 24 -8.02 -1.25 14.01
C LYS A 24 -7.06 -0.34 13.28
N SER A 25 -6.02 0.11 14.00
CA SER A 25 -4.98 1.01 13.49
C SER A 25 -3.62 0.30 13.41
N LEU A 26 -3.61 -0.99 13.09
CA LEU A 26 -2.42 -1.84 13.17
C LEU A 26 -1.28 -1.36 12.28
N LEU A 27 -1.58 -0.76 11.13
CA LEU A 27 -0.54 -0.34 10.17
C LEU A 27 0.31 0.80 10.71
N VAL A 28 -0.30 1.76 11.39
CA VAL A 28 0.44 2.89 11.99
C VAL A 28 1.00 2.54 13.37
N GLU A 29 0.29 1.71 14.15
CA GLU A 29 0.80 1.21 15.44
C GLU A 29 2.06 0.37 15.27
N HIS A 30 2.16 -0.39 14.18
CA HIS A 30 3.29 -1.27 13.86
C HIS A 30 4.01 -0.84 12.58
N ILE A 31 4.15 0.48 12.37
CA ILE A 31 4.72 1.04 11.15
C ILE A 31 6.15 0.55 10.88
N ASP A 32 6.94 0.38 11.93
CA ASP A 32 8.33 -0.06 11.76
C ASP A 32 8.40 -1.52 11.27
N LEU A 33 7.50 -2.36 11.75
CA LEU A 33 7.36 -3.73 11.26
C LEU A 33 6.97 -3.76 9.78
N LEU A 34 6.01 -2.92 9.39
CA LEU A 34 5.59 -2.79 7.99
C LEU A 34 6.72 -2.29 7.10
N ARG A 35 7.40 -1.23 7.52
CA ARG A 35 8.55 -0.67 6.77
C ARG A 35 9.68 -1.68 6.62
N GLY A 36 9.94 -2.47 7.66
CA GLY A 36 10.94 -3.54 7.61
C GLY A 36 10.58 -4.60 6.58
N ALA A 37 9.33 -5.02 6.53
CA ALA A 37 8.84 -5.99 5.55
C ALA A 37 8.97 -5.46 4.11
N VAL A 38 8.59 -4.19 3.88
CA VAL A 38 8.72 -3.56 2.56
C VAL A 38 10.18 -3.47 2.12
N ARG A 39 11.07 -3.04 3.00
CA ARG A 39 12.52 -2.97 2.69
C ARG A 39 13.09 -4.33 2.34
N TRP A 40 12.73 -5.36 3.10
CA TRP A 40 13.20 -6.72 2.84
C TRP A 40 12.78 -7.20 1.44
N VAL A 41 11.50 -7.02 1.10
CA VAL A 41 10.97 -7.41 -0.22
C VAL A 41 11.66 -6.60 -1.32
N LYS A 42 11.84 -5.30 -1.14
CA LYS A 42 12.48 -4.44 -2.13
C LYS A 42 13.93 -4.85 -2.39
N MET A 43 14.64 -5.35 -1.38
CA MET A 43 16.01 -5.87 -1.53
C MET A 43 16.05 -7.19 -2.31
N HIS A 44 15.10 -8.08 -2.09
CA HIS A 44 15.11 -9.44 -2.68
C HIS A 44 14.34 -9.53 -4.00
N LYS A 45 13.30 -8.72 -4.15
CA LYS A 45 12.48 -8.61 -5.37
C LYS A 45 12.28 -7.13 -5.70
N PRO A 46 13.28 -6.47 -6.30
CA PRO A 46 13.26 -5.02 -6.51
C PRO A 46 12.00 -4.52 -7.23
N PHE A 47 11.55 -3.35 -6.83
CA PHE A 47 10.50 -2.59 -7.48
C PHE A 47 10.71 -1.10 -7.17
N TYR A 48 10.14 -0.23 -7.97
CA TYR A 48 10.18 1.21 -7.75
C TYR A 48 8.90 1.67 -7.06
N ILE A 49 9.06 2.50 -6.02
CA ILE A 49 7.94 3.12 -5.32
C ILE A 49 7.71 4.50 -5.91
N ASP A 50 6.64 4.65 -6.70
CA ASP A 50 6.24 5.93 -7.26
C ASP A 50 5.52 6.79 -6.22
N ALA A 51 4.67 6.16 -5.43
CA ALA A 51 3.97 6.79 -4.31
C ALA A 51 3.51 5.72 -3.32
N TRP A 52 3.46 6.05 -2.04
CA TRP A 52 2.95 5.16 -1.00
C TRP A 52 2.45 5.97 0.19
N VAL A 53 1.26 5.63 0.66
CA VAL A 53 0.69 6.17 1.89
C VAL A 53 0.19 5.02 2.77
N VAL A 54 0.52 5.08 4.05
CA VAL A 54 0.03 4.12 5.05
C VAL A 54 -0.96 4.85 5.93
N LEU A 55 -2.21 4.40 5.88
CA LEU A 55 -3.31 4.87 6.75
C LEU A 55 -3.50 3.85 7.88
N PRO A 56 -4.26 4.16 8.93
CA PRO A 56 -4.37 3.23 10.07
C PRO A 56 -4.82 1.82 9.70
N ASP A 57 -5.74 1.67 8.75
CA ASP A 57 -6.40 0.41 8.41
C ASP A 57 -6.22 -0.05 6.96
N HIS A 58 -5.53 0.75 6.15
CA HIS A 58 -5.26 0.42 4.75
C HIS A 58 -4.10 1.24 4.22
N MET A 59 -3.62 0.86 3.06
CA MET A 59 -2.58 1.60 2.36
C MET A 59 -2.88 1.66 0.87
N HIS A 60 -2.38 2.71 0.25
CA HIS A 60 -2.38 2.87 -1.20
C HIS A 60 -0.94 3.00 -1.67
N ALA A 61 -0.66 2.44 -2.83
CA ALA A 61 0.66 2.53 -3.43
C ALA A 61 0.57 2.58 -4.95
N VAL A 62 1.49 3.32 -5.55
CA VAL A 62 1.78 3.23 -6.98
C VAL A 62 3.18 2.66 -7.10
N LEU A 63 3.31 1.50 -7.72
CA LEU A 63 4.56 0.75 -7.85
C LEU A 63 4.83 0.46 -9.32
N THR A 64 6.12 0.53 -9.71
CA THR A 64 6.59 0.10 -11.02
C THR A 64 7.50 -1.10 -10.88
N LEU A 65 7.20 -2.17 -11.60
CA LEU A 65 7.98 -3.40 -11.58
C LEU A 65 9.12 -3.35 -12.60
N PRO A 66 10.19 -4.13 -12.39
CA PRO A 66 11.28 -4.21 -13.35
C PRO A 66 10.83 -4.73 -14.71
N LYS A 67 11.58 -4.41 -15.75
CA LYS A 67 11.33 -4.90 -17.10
C LYS A 67 11.18 -6.43 -17.10
N GLY A 68 10.11 -6.92 -17.72
CA GLY A 68 9.82 -8.35 -17.82
C GLY A 68 9.18 -8.98 -16.60
N ASP A 69 9.02 -8.23 -15.50
CA ASP A 69 8.45 -8.73 -14.24
C ASP A 69 7.00 -8.24 -14.10
N SER A 70 6.10 -9.14 -13.72
CA SER A 70 4.69 -8.83 -13.47
C SER A 70 4.21 -9.39 -12.12
N ASP A 71 5.11 -9.84 -11.26
CA ASP A 71 4.77 -10.52 -10.01
C ASP A 71 4.53 -9.53 -8.85
N TYR A 72 3.50 -8.70 -8.96
CA TYR A 72 3.08 -7.87 -7.83
C TYR A 72 2.40 -8.69 -6.72
N SER A 73 1.68 -9.76 -7.08
CA SER A 73 0.99 -10.61 -6.09
C SER A 73 1.96 -11.28 -5.12
N GLY A 74 3.10 -11.78 -5.62
CA GLY A 74 4.15 -12.35 -4.78
C GLY A 74 4.76 -11.33 -3.83
N ARG A 75 4.99 -10.10 -4.31
CA ARG A 75 5.51 -9.02 -3.48
C ARG A 75 4.57 -8.66 -2.35
N TRP A 76 3.28 -8.50 -2.62
CA TRP A 76 2.30 -8.22 -1.58
C TRP A 76 2.21 -9.34 -0.56
N ARG A 77 2.22 -10.59 -1.00
CA ARG A 77 2.23 -11.75 -0.10
C ARG A 77 3.43 -11.72 0.84
N GLU A 78 4.62 -11.42 0.31
CA GLU A 78 5.86 -11.37 1.08
C GLU A 78 5.98 -10.14 1.99
N ILE A 79 5.23 -9.07 1.70
CA ILE A 79 5.08 -7.93 2.60
C ILE A 79 4.10 -8.27 3.75
N LYS A 80 2.96 -8.83 3.40
CA LYS A 80 1.88 -9.13 4.36
C LYS A 80 2.28 -10.20 5.39
N LYS A 81 2.98 -11.24 4.95
CA LYS A 81 3.29 -12.39 5.78
C LYS A 81 4.16 -12.05 7.00
N PRO A 82 5.33 -11.43 6.86
CA PRO A 82 6.13 -11.07 8.03
C PRO A 82 5.46 -10.04 8.94
N PHE A 83 4.69 -9.11 8.37
CA PHE A 83 3.89 -8.19 9.16
C PHE A 83 2.91 -8.95 10.07
N SER A 84 2.13 -9.88 9.51
CA SER A 84 1.19 -10.69 10.29
C SER A 84 1.89 -11.52 11.34
N LYS A 85 3.01 -12.14 11.01
CA LYS A 85 3.79 -12.96 11.95
C LYS A 85 4.31 -12.16 13.14
N GLY A 86 4.64 -10.89 12.94
CA GLY A 86 5.14 -10.01 14.00
C GLY A 86 4.07 -9.50 14.96
N LEU A 87 2.79 -9.74 14.68
CA LEU A 87 1.68 -9.30 15.53
C LEU A 87 1.23 -10.38 16.51
N PRO A 88 0.76 -10.00 17.71
CA PRO A 88 0.12 -10.93 18.63
C PRO A 88 -1.09 -11.63 17.99
N LYS A 89 -1.32 -12.89 18.32
CA LYS A 89 -2.45 -13.67 17.81
C LYS A 89 -3.69 -13.43 18.66
N ASN A 90 -4.35 -12.30 18.48
CA ASN A 90 -5.54 -11.92 19.24
C ASN A 90 -6.70 -11.45 18.37
N GLU A 91 -6.57 -11.58 17.05
CA GLU A 91 -7.63 -11.19 16.13
C GLU A 91 -8.76 -12.22 16.06
N TYR A 92 -9.96 -11.78 15.71
CA TYR A 92 -11.06 -12.67 15.37
C TYR A 92 -10.75 -13.46 14.10
N LEU A 93 -11.03 -14.76 14.14
CA LEU A 93 -10.87 -15.65 12.98
C LEU A 93 -12.22 -16.29 12.62
N SER A 94 -12.59 -16.19 11.35
CA SER A 94 -13.70 -16.96 10.80
C SER A 94 -13.37 -18.45 10.82
N LEU A 95 -14.39 -19.31 10.80
CA LEU A 95 -14.20 -20.74 10.74
C LEU A 95 -13.37 -21.16 9.51
N ALA A 96 -13.61 -20.52 8.36
CA ALA A 96 -12.84 -20.78 7.14
C ALA A 96 -11.34 -20.51 7.33
N ARG A 97 -10.99 -19.41 8.03
CA ARG A 97 -9.57 -19.07 8.30
C ARG A 97 -8.94 -20.03 9.29
N VAL A 98 -9.68 -20.42 10.34
CA VAL A 98 -9.22 -21.42 11.30
C VAL A 98 -8.91 -22.74 10.58
N ASN A 99 -9.82 -23.21 9.73
CA ASN A 99 -9.67 -24.46 8.98
C ASN A 99 -8.48 -24.45 8.01
N LYS A 100 -8.12 -23.27 7.50
CA LYS A 100 -6.98 -23.09 6.58
C LYS A 100 -5.69 -22.68 7.28
N ASN A 101 -5.72 -22.57 8.60
CA ASN A 101 -4.60 -22.09 9.42
C ASN A 101 -4.11 -20.70 8.93
N GLU A 102 -5.04 -19.80 8.66
CA GLU A 102 -4.76 -18.43 8.21
C GLU A 102 -4.93 -17.41 9.34
N ARG A 103 -4.11 -16.35 9.31
CA ARG A 103 -4.30 -15.18 10.15
C ARG A 103 -5.45 -14.32 9.60
N GLY A 104 -6.12 -13.57 10.49
CA GLY A 104 -7.20 -12.66 10.14
C GLY A 104 -6.79 -11.19 10.09
N ILE A 105 -5.55 -10.89 9.76
CA ILE A 105 -5.01 -9.51 9.77
C ILE A 105 -5.40 -8.76 8.50
N TRP A 106 -5.25 -9.38 7.34
CA TRP A 106 -5.47 -8.75 6.04
C TRP A 106 -6.73 -9.27 5.37
N GLN A 107 -7.40 -8.41 4.58
CA GLN A 107 -8.33 -8.90 3.56
C GLN A 107 -7.54 -9.76 2.57
N ARG A 108 -8.14 -10.86 2.12
CA ARG A 108 -7.46 -11.83 1.24
C ARG A 108 -7.06 -11.23 -0.09
N ARG A 109 -7.91 -10.33 -0.62
CA ARG A 109 -7.71 -9.71 -1.91
C ARG A 109 -7.36 -8.24 -1.72
N PHE A 110 -6.48 -7.74 -2.57
CA PHE A 110 -6.22 -6.32 -2.72
C PHE A 110 -6.78 -5.85 -4.05
N TRP A 111 -7.06 -4.56 -4.15
CA TRP A 111 -7.43 -3.91 -5.41
C TRP A 111 -6.17 -3.55 -6.18
N GLU A 112 -6.18 -3.75 -7.53
CA GLU A 112 -5.14 -3.21 -8.39
C GLU A 112 -5.76 -2.55 -9.63
N HIS A 113 -5.05 -1.55 -10.14
CA HIS A 113 -5.36 -0.86 -11.37
C HIS A 113 -4.06 -0.65 -12.15
N THR A 114 -4.01 -1.10 -13.40
CA THR A 114 -2.86 -0.88 -14.27
C THR A 114 -2.88 0.55 -14.78
N ILE A 115 -1.80 1.30 -14.54
CA ILE A 115 -1.63 2.65 -15.04
C ILE A 115 -1.43 2.59 -16.57
N VAL A 116 -2.24 3.33 -17.31
CA VAL A 116 -2.29 3.23 -18.77
C VAL A 116 -1.62 4.39 -19.50
N ASP A 117 -1.50 5.56 -18.86
CA ASP A 117 -0.87 6.76 -19.43
C ASP A 117 -0.41 7.72 -18.33
N GLU A 118 0.19 8.84 -18.73
CA GLU A 118 0.72 9.85 -17.80
C GLU A 118 -0.39 10.53 -17.00
N ARG A 119 -1.53 10.80 -17.60
CA ARG A 119 -2.69 11.39 -16.91
C ARG A 119 -3.20 10.46 -15.81
N ASP A 120 -3.34 9.19 -16.12
CA ASP A 120 -3.74 8.14 -15.18
C ASP A 120 -2.72 8.01 -14.04
N TYR A 121 -1.43 8.07 -14.37
CA TYR A 121 -0.34 8.06 -13.40
C TYR A 121 -0.47 9.18 -12.36
N TRP A 122 -0.56 10.42 -12.81
CA TRP A 122 -0.62 11.56 -11.89
C TRP A 122 -1.94 11.62 -11.12
N HIS A 123 -3.03 11.17 -11.72
CA HIS A 123 -4.29 11.03 -11.02
C HIS A 123 -4.14 10.11 -9.80
N HIS A 124 -3.49 8.97 -9.95
CA HIS A 124 -3.32 8.02 -8.86
C HIS A 124 -2.22 8.41 -7.87
N VAL A 125 -1.10 8.95 -8.34
CA VAL A 125 -0.05 9.48 -7.45
C VAL A 125 -0.61 10.60 -6.57
N ASN A 126 -1.33 11.53 -7.14
CA ASN A 126 -1.98 12.62 -6.39
C ASN A 126 -3.03 12.08 -5.41
N TYR A 127 -3.80 11.09 -5.82
CA TYR A 127 -4.77 10.42 -4.95
C TYR A 127 -4.09 9.79 -3.72
N VAL A 128 -2.97 9.10 -3.92
CA VAL A 128 -2.20 8.51 -2.83
C VAL A 128 -1.78 9.60 -1.83
N HIS A 129 -1.19 10.68 -2.31
CA HIS A 129 -0.66 11.74 -1.45
C HIS A 129 -1.75 12.55 -0.75
N PHE A 130 -2.88 12.76 -1.41
CA PHE A 130 -4.02 13.49 -0.85
C PHE A 130 -4.83 12.69 0.19
N ASN A 131 -4.68 11.39 0.21
CA ASN A 131 -5.55 10.47 0.93
C ASN A 131 -5.70 10.77 2.44
N PRO A 132 -4.64 11.10 3.20
CA PRO A 132 -4.79 11.44 4.62
C PRO A 132 -5.70 12.65 4.86
N LEU A 133 -5.64 13.65 3.99
CA LEU A 133 -6.50 14.82 4.05
C LEU A 133 -7.95 14.45 3.67
N LYS A 134 -8.12 13.61 2.63
CA LYS A 134 -9.43 13.09 2.22
C LYS A 134 -10.17 12.41 3.38
N HIS A 135 -9.45 11.64 4.20
CA HIS A 135 -10.02 10.92 5.35
C HIS A 135 -10.10 11.77 6.63
N GLY A 136 -9.73 13.04 6.56
CA GLY A 136 -9.80 13.92 7.71
C GLY A 136 -8.82 13.62 8.83
N LEU A 137 -7.73 12.90 8.52
CA LEU A 137 -6.70 12.54 9.51
C LEU A 137 -5.76 13.70 9.82
N VAL A 138 -5.62 14.63 8.91
CA VAL A 138 -4.78 15.84 9.03
C VAL A 138 -5.50 17.02 8.41
N GLU A 139 -5.05 18.23 8.77
CA GLU A 139 -5.50 19.49 8.16
C GLU A 139 -4.64 19.88 6.95
N ARG A 140 -3.41 19.39 6.88
CA ARG A 140 -2.47 19.61 5.77
C ARG A 140 -1.86 18.30 5.35
N VAL A 141 -1.66 18.10 4.06
CA VAL A 141 -1.07 16.85 3.51
C VAL A 141 0.30 16.58 4.13
N ILE A 142 1.11 17.63 4.29
CA ILE A 142 2.47 17.50 4.85
C ILE A 142 2.49 16.98 6.29
N ASP A 143 1.41 17.10 7.03
CA ASP A 143 1.37 16.71 8.44
C ASP A 143 1.21 15.20 8.65
N TRP A 144 0.89 14.43 7.61
CA TRP A 144 0.81 12.98 7.74
C TRP A 144 2.20 12.35 7.58
N PRO A 145 2.72 11.64 8.61
CA PRO A 145 4.12 11.19 8.59
C PRO A 145 4.37 9.96 7.72
N TYR A 146 3.34 9.15 7.42
CA TYR A 146 3.49 7.84 6.76
C TYR A 146 3.14 7.93 5.28
N SER A 147 3.88 8.78 4.55
CA SER A 147 3.61 9.07 3.15
C SER A 147 4.90 9.39 2.39
N SER A 148 4.96 8.98 1.14
CA SER A 148 6.00 9.39 0.19
C SER A 148 5.91 10.87 -0.21
N PHE A 149 4.88 11.58 0.23
CA PHE A 149 4.71 13.02 -0.05
C PHE A 149 5.92 13.84 0.41
N HIS A 150 6.50 13.53 1.57
CA HIS A 150 7.67 14.23 2.10
C HIS A 150 8.87 14.17 1.15
N LYS A 151 9.15 12.98 0.62
CA LYS A 151 10.21 12.78 -0.38
C LYS A 151 9.90 13.51 -1.68
N ALA A 152 8.65 13.50 -2.10
CA ALA A 152 8.20 14.19 -3.31
C ALA A 152 8.35 15.71 -3.19
N VAL A 153 8.05 16.28 -2.02
CA VAL A 153 8.32 17.71 -1.72
C VAL A 153 9.81 18.00 -1.78
N ALA A 154 10.65 17.18 -1.13
CA ALA A 154 12.09 17.34 -1.13
C ALA A 154 12.68 17.26 -2.55
N SER A 155 12.07 16.49 -3.44
CA SER A 155 12.47 16.35 -4.84
C SER A 155 11.88 17.43 -5.76
N GLY A 156 11.11 18.37 -5.22
CA GLY A 156 10.52 19.46 -6.00
C GLY A 156 9.28 19.11 -6.81
N ILE A 157 8.70 17.92 -6.60
CA ILE A 157 7.49 17.47 -7.33
C ILE A 157 6.26 18.24 -6.85
N TYR A 158 6.17 18.49 -5.55
CA TYR A 158 5.09 19.25 -4.92
C TYR A 158 5.61 20.42 -4.12
N SER A 159 4.81 21.47 -4.01
CA SER A 159 5.05 22.46 -2.97
C SER A 159 4.66 21.87 -1.60
N ARG A 160 5.31 22.36 -0.55
CA ARG A 160 5.01 21.94 0.83
C ARG A 160 3.53 22.16 1.21
N ASN A 161 2.88 23.16 0.59
CA ASN A 161 1.49 23.54 0.88
C ASN A 161 0.48 22.89 -0.06
N TRP A 162 0.90 21.97 -0.91
CA TRP A 162 -0.01 21.28 -1.83
C TRP A 162 -1.15 20.61 -1.07
N CYS A 163 -2.39 20.83 -1.53
CA CYS A 163 -3.60 20.34 -0.90
C CYS A 163 -4.59 19.69 -1.89
N GLY A 164 -4.07 19.17 -3.00
CA GLY A 164 -4.88 18.43 -3.97
C GLY A 164 -5.30 19.21 -5.22
N GLU A 165 -4.81 20.43 -5.40
CA GLU A 165 -5.09 21.25 -6.59
C GLU A 165 -4.04 21.10 -7.68
#